data_66c6b81b3d938be20dcffa351b5aeae9
#
_entry.id   66c6b81b3d938be20dcffa351b5aeae9
#
_cell.length_a   1.000
_cell.length_b   1.000
_cell.length_c   1.000
_cell.angle_alpha   90.00
_cell.angle_beta   90.00
_cell.angle_gamma   90.00
#
_symmetry.space_group_name_H-M   'P 1'
#
loop_
_entity.id
_entity.type
_entity.pdbx_description
1 polymer ?
#
loop_
_entity_poly.entity_id
_entity_poly.type
_entity_poly.pdbx_seq_one_letter_code
_entity_poly.pdbx_strand_id
1 'polypeptide(L)'
;MAWVFLIVAGGLEVVWAFFMKQSEGFTRPLPAAITIVAMIASFALLSWSMRSLPLGTAYTIWTGIGAVGAFLVGILVLGEQASAMRIAAALLIVGGLVLMKLSSQG
;
A
#
# COMPACT_ATOMS: atom_id res chain seq x y z
N MET A 1 -0.88 -12.04 14.42
CA MET A 1 0.30 -11.69 13.60
C MET A 1 -0.04 -11.43 12.13
N ALA A 2 -1.10 -12.05 11.63
CA ALA A 2 -1.49 -11.82 10.23
C ALA A 2 -1.74 -10.35 9.93
N TRP A 3 -2.40 -9.62 10.83
CA TRP A 3 -2.65 -8.20 10.62
C TRP A 3 -1.37 -7.37 10.65
N VAL A 4 -0.39 -7.75 11.48
CA VAL A 4 0.90 -7.08 11.50
C VAL A 4 1.61 -7.27 10.16
N PHE A 5 1.65 -8.51 9.66
CA PHE A 5 2.25 -8.79 8.36
C PHE A 5 1.55 -8.03 7.25
N LEU A 6 0.23 -7.94 7.33
CA LEU A 6 -0.56 -7.25 6.31
C LEU A 6 -0.28 -5.75 6.29
N ILE A 7 -0.21 -5.13 7.48
CA ILE A 7 0.07 -3.69 7.58
C ILE A 7 1.48 -3.38 7.09
N VAL A 8 2.47 -4.22 7.47
CA VAL A 8 3.84 -4.04 6.98
C VAL A 8 3.89 -4.22 5.47
N ALA A 9 3.17 -5.21 4.93
CA ALA A 9 3.11 -5.42 3.49
C ALA A 9 2.53 -4.20 2.76
N GLY A 10 1.49 -3.59 3.34
CA GLY A 10 0.91 -2.37 2.77
C GLY A 10 1.88 -1.20 2.83
N GLY A 11 2.64 -1.08 3.92
CA GLY A 11 3.68 -0.06 4.02
C GLY A 11 4.78 -0.26 2.97
N LEU A 12 5.18 -1.51 2.75
CA LEU A 12 6.15 -1.82 1.71
C LEU A 12 5.60 -1.52 0.31
N GLU A 13 4.30 -1.66 0.14
CA GLU A 13 3.66 -1.28 -1.13
C GLU A 13 3.86 0.22 -1.40
N VAL A 14 3.73 1.05 -0.38
CA VAL A 14 4.01 2.48 -0.52
C VAL A 14 5.47 2.71 -0.92
N VAL A 15 6.38 1.97 -0.29
CA VAL A 15 7.81 2.08 -0.58
C VAL A 15 8.09 1.73 -2.04
N TRP A 16 7.63 0.56 -2.52
CA TRP A 16 7.97 0.19 -3.88
C TRP A 16 7.22 1.05 -4.91
N ALA A 17 6.04 1.57 -4.57
CA ALA A 17 5.35 2.50 -5.47
C ALA A 17 6.14 3.80 -5.62
N PHE A 18 6.67 4.33 -4.51
CA PHE A 18 7.49 5.54 -4.55
C PHE A 18 8.75 5.34 -5.39
N PHE A 19 9.49 4.25 -5.13
CA PHE A 19 10.73 4.00 -5.88
C PHE A 19 10.47 3.61 -7.31
N MET A 20 9.32 3.00 -7.60
CA MET A 20 8.92 2.77 -8.98
C MET A 20 8.81 4.08 -9.75
N LYS A 21 8.20 5.10 -9.11
CA LYS A 21 8.13 6.43 -9.71
C LYS A 21 9.52 7.02 -9.91
N GLN A 22 10.40 6.87 -8.91
CA GLN A 22 11.76 7.39 -8.99
C GLN A 22 12.61 6.66 -10.02
N SER A 23 12.25 5.43 -10.38
CA SER A 23 13.01 4.64 -11.34
C SER A 23 12.80 5.07 -12.80
N GLU A 24 11.84 5.95 -13.04
CA GLU A 24 11.53 6.45 -14.39
C GLU A 24 11.35 5.31 -15.39
N GLY A 25 10.42 4.40 -15.06
CA GLY A 25 10.13 3.26 -15.92
C GLY A 25 11.18 2.17 -15.85
N PHE A 26 11.81 2.01 -14.68
CA PHE A 26 12.87 1.03 -14.43
C PHE A 26 14.14 1.31 -15.22
N THR A 27 14.35 2.56 -15.62
CA THR A 27 15.58 2.95 -16.32
C THR A 27 16.72 3.33 -15.37
N ARG A 28 16.40 3.70 -14.13
CA ARG A 28 17.40 4.05 -13.12
C ARG A 28 17.68 2.85 -12.23
N PRO A 29 18.92 2.31 -12.23
CA PRO A 29 19.18 1.00 -11.60
C PRO A 29 18.92 0.93 -10.10
N LEU A 30 19.34 1.95 -9.33
CA LEU A 30 19.18 1.87 -7.88
C LEU A 30 17.71 1.95 -7.45
N PRO A 31 16.92 2.94 -7.88
CA PRO A 31 15.50 2.93 -7.54
C PRO A 31 14.77 1.69 -8.07
N ALA A 32 15.14 1.19 -9.24
CA ALA A 32 14.54 -0.02 -9.80
C ALA A 32 14.82 -1.22 -8.91
N ALA A 33 16.05 -1.36 -8.41
CA ALA A 33 16.41 -2.46 -7.52
C ALA A 33 15.65 -2.38 -6.20
N ILE A 34 15.54 -1.19 -5.62
CA ILE A 34 14.78 -1.00 -4.38
C ILE A 34 13.32 -1.34 -4.60
N THR A 35 12.75 -0.94 -5.73
CA THR A 35 11.36 -1.27 -6.07
C THR A 35 11.15 -2.78 -6.08
N ILE A 36 12.03 -3.51 -6.76
CA ILE A 36 11.88 -4.96 -6.90
C ILE A 36 12.02 -5.65 -5.55
N VAL A 37 13.01 -5.27 -4.75
CA VAL A 37 13.21 -5.88 -3.43
C VAL A 37 12.02 -5.63 -2.53
N ALA A 38 11.55 -4.38 -2.46
CA ALA A 38 10.40 -4.03 -1.63
C ALA A 38 9.13 -4.73 -2.11
N MET A 39 8.97 -4.86 -3.42
CA MET A 39 7.82 -5.55 -4.00
C MET A 39 7.79 -7.02 -3.61
N ILE A 40 8.93 -7.69 -3.70
CA ILE A 40 9.03 -9.11 -3.32
C ILE A 40 8.70 -9.28 -1.84
N ALA A 41 9.27 -8.42 -0.98
CA ALA A 41 9.00 -8.48 0.45
C ALA A 41 7.51 -8.22 0.76
N SER A 42 6.92 -7.24 0.07
CA SER A 42 5.51 -6.91 0.25
C SER A 42 4.62 -8.08 -0.14
N PHE A 43 4.87 -8.68 -1.29
CA PHE A 43 4.07 -9.82 -1.78
C PHE A 43 4.24 -11.03 -0.87
N ALA A 44 5.45 -11.27 -0.36
CA ALA A 44 5.69 -12.39 0.55
C ALA A 44 4.89 -12.23 1.84
N LEU A 45 4.90 -11.03 2.44
CA LEU A 45 4.15 -10.78 3.66
C LEU A 45 2.64 -10.81 3.42
N LEU A 46 2.19 -10.31 2.27
CA LEU A 46 0.78 -10.39 1.90
C LEU A 46 0.35 -11.85 1.80
N SER A 47 1.11 -12.65 1.09
CA SER A 47 0.83 -14.07 0.93
C SER A 47 0.79 -14.78 2.29
N TRP A 48 1.73 -14.47 3.16
CA TRP A 48 1.76 -15.05 4.50
C TRP A 48 0.52 -14.69 5.30
N SER A 49 0.07 -13.43 5.22
CA SER A 49 -1.12 -13.01 5.94
C SER A 49 -2.38 -13.72 5.45
N MET A 50 -2.40 -14.13 4.19
CA MET A 50 -3.52 -14.84 3.60
C MET A 50 -3.67 -16.28 4.10
N ARG A 51 -2.68 -16.79 4.84
CA ARG A 51 -2.82 -18.09 5.49
C ARG A 51 -3.87 -18.06 6.60
N SER A 52 -4.09 -16.88 7.20
CA SER A 52 -5.03 -16.71 8.29
C SER A 52 -6.24 -15.85 7.92
N LEU A 53 -6.10 -15.00 6.92
CA LEU A 53 -7.13 -14.05 6.54
C LEU A 53 -7.73 -14.40 5.18
N PRO A 54 -9.03 -14.13 4.98
CA PRO A 54 -9.65 -14.34 3.66
C PRO A 54 -8.99 -13.48 2.60
N LEU A 55 -9.03 -13.95 1.36
CA LEU A 55 -8.46 -13.24 0.22
C LEU A 55 -9.01 -11.82 0.10
N GLY A 56 -10.33 -11.68 0.16
CA GLY A 56 -10.95 -10.36 0.00
C GLY A 56 -10.50 -9.38 1.05
N THR A 57 -10.43 -9.82 2.32
CA THR A 57 -9.98 -8.96 3.41
C THR A 57 -8.52 -8.57 3.23
N ALA A 58 -7.65 -9.56 3.05
CA ALA A 58 -6.22 -9.28 2.96
C ALA A 58 -5.88 -8.40 1.78
N TYR A 59 -6.40 -8.73 0.60
CA TYR A 59 -6.09 -7.98 -0.60
C TYR A 59 -6.62 -6.56 -0.55
N THR A 60 -7.86 -6.38 -0.06
CA THR A 60 -8.47 -5.05 0.03
C THR A 60 -7.70 -4.15 0.99
N ILE A 61 -7.33 -4.67 2.16
CA ILE A 61 -6.57 -3.91 3.15
C ILE A 61 -5.20 -3.54 2.60
N TRP A 62 -4.50 -4.50 2.00
CA TRP A 62 -3.17 -4.27 1.40
C TRP A 62 -3.24 -3.18 0.33
N THR A 63 -4.19 -3.33 -0.60
CA THR A 63 -4.36 -2.37 -1.70
C THR A 63 -4.73 -0.99 -1.17
N GLY A 64 -5.62 -0.93 -0.18
CA GLY A 64 -6.06 0.34 0.40
C GLY A 64 -4.95 1.06 1.15
N ILE A 65 -4.16 0.35 1.94
CA ILE A 65 -3.03 0.95 2.65
C ILE A 65 -2.03 1.52 1.64
N GLY A 66 -1.71 0.74 0.60
CA GLY A 66 -0.80 1.19 -0.44
C GLY A 66 -1.33 2.41 -1.16
N ALA A 67 -2.62 2.41 -1.51
CA ALA A 67 -3.23 3.53 -2.23
C ALA A 67 -3.21 4.81 -1.39
N VAL A 68 -3.62 4.73 -0.13
CA VAL A 68 -3.65 5.90 0.75
C VAL A 68 -2.23 6.38 1.04
N GLY A 69 -1.32 5.45 1.33
CA GLY A 69 0.07 5.81 1.59
C GLY A 69 0.74 6.45 0.39
N ALA A 70 0.53 5.90 -0.80
CA ALA A 70 1.08 6.48 -2.03
C ALA A 70 0.49 7.87 -2.30
N PHE A 71 -0.80 8.05 -2.01
CA PHE A 71 -1.44 9.35 -2.14
C PHE A 71 -0.78 10.39 -1.24
N LEU A 72 -0.54 10.03 0.03
CA LEU A 72 0.10 10.92 0.99
C LEU A 72 1.54 11.23 0.59
N VAL A 73 2.30 10.24 0.18
CA VAL A 73 3.67 10.44 -0.28
C VAL A 73 3.69 11.33 -1.52
N GLY A 74 2.77 11.11 -2.44
CA GLY A 74 2.67 11.95 -3.64
C GLY A 74 2.50 13.42 -3.29
N ILE A 75 1.62 13.71 -2.32
CA ILE A 75 1.38 15.10 -1.92
C ILE A 75 2.55 15.65 -1.12
N LEU A 76 3.03 14.92 -0.10
CA LEU A 76 3.96 15.46 0.87
C LEU A 76 5.40 15.48 0.35
N VAL A 77 5.78 14.50 -0.46
CA VAL A 77 7.16 14.38 -0.94
C VAL A 77 7.30 14.83 -2.38
N LEU A 78 6.36 14.45 -3.25
CA LEU A 78 6.47 14.74 -4.67
C LEU A 78 5.75 16.01 -5.10
N GLY A 79 5.05 16.66 -4.18
CA GLY A 79 4.37 17.92 -4.47
C GLY A 79 3.15 17.80 -5.37
N GLU A 80 2.52 16.64 -5.39
CA GLU A 80 1.33 16.44 -6.19
C GLU A 80 0.14 17.22 -5.64
N GLN A 81 -0.83 17.47 -6.48
CA GLN A 81 -1.97 18.31 -6.13
C GLN A 81 -2.89 17.60 -5.13
N ALA A 82 -3.30 18.35 -4.11
CA ALA A 82 -4.23 17.86 -3.09
C ALA A 82 -5.55 18.61 -3.23
N SER A 83 -6.40 18.19 -4.15
CA SER A 83 -7.72 18.80 -4.31
C SER A 83 -8.69 18.25 -3.27
N ALA A 84 -9.77 18.98 -3.02
CA ALA A 84 -10.80 18.53 -2.10
C ALA A 84 -11.40 17.20 -2.52
N MET A 85 -11.59 16.99 -3.81
CA MET A 85 -12.15 15.75 -4.33
C MET A 85 -11.20 14.58 -4.10
N ARG A 86 -9.88 14.78 -4.29
CA ARG A 86 -8.89 13.74 -4.06
C ARG A 86 -8.78 13.39 -2.58
N ILE A 87 -8.86 14.40 -1.72
CA ILE A 87 -8.84 14.17 -0.27
C ILE A 87 -10.08 13.39 0.16
N ALA A 88 -11.25 13.76 -0.38
CA ALA A 88 -12.49 13.04 -0.09
C ALA A 88 -12.38 11.57 -0.52
N ALA A 89 -11.78 11.31 -1.69
CA ALA A 89 -11.57 9.94 -2.17
C ALA A 89 -10.68 9.15 -1.22
N ALA A 90 -9.59 9.76 -0.74
CA ALA A 90 -8.69 9.10 0.20
C ALA A 90 -9.41 8.80 1.52
N LEU A 91 -10.23 9.72 2.00
CA LEU A 91 -10.99 9.51 3.22
C LEU A 91 -12.01 8.37 3.08
N LEU A 92 -12.62 8.22 1.92
CA LEU A 92 -13.52 7.11 1.65
C LEU A 92 -12.78 5.78 1.68
N ILE A 93 -11.56 5.75 1.15
CA ILE A 93 -10.74 4.54 1.18
C ILE A 93 -10.40 4.19 2.62
N VAL A 94 -9.96 5.17 3.41
CA VAL A 94 -9.64 4.95 4.83
C VAL A 94 -10.87 4.46 5.59
N GLY A 95 -12.02 5.08 5.35
CA GLY A 95 -13.26 4.65 5.97
C GLY A 95 -13.61 3.20 5.62
N GLY A 96 -13.42 2.85 4.35
CA GLY A 96 -13.63 1.46 3.90
C GLY A 96 -12.68 0.47 4.57
N LEU A 97 -11.42 0.87 4.75
CA LEU A 97 -10.45 0.01 5.45
C LEU A 97 -10.84 -0.23 6.90
N VAL A 98 -11.30 0.82 7.59
CA VAL A 98 -11.75 0.70 8.97
C VAL A 98 -12.95 -0.24 9.05
N LEU A 99 -13.92 -0.07 8.15
CA LEU A 99 -15.09 -0.95 8.11
C LEU A 99 -14.70 -2.39 7.80
N MET A 100 -13.75 -2.59 6.91
CA MET A 100 -13.28 -3.94 6.58
C MET A 100 -12.68 -4.62 7.82
N LYS A 101 -11.86 -3.88 8.57
CA LYS A 101 -11.25 -4.43 9.79
C LYS A 101 -12.31 -4.73 10.84
N LEU A 102 -13.27 -3.82 11.04
CA LEU A 102 -14.31 -4.00 12.05
C LEU A 102 -15.26 -5.14 11.71
N SER A 103 -15.50 -5.38 10.42
CA SER A 103 -16.39 -6.46 9.99
C SER A 103 -15.69 -7.82 9.97
N SER A 104 -14.37 -7.83 10.10
CA SER A 104 -13.58 -9.07 10.10
C SER A 104 -13.64 -9.76 11.45
N GLN A 105 -13.56 -11.08 11.43
CA GLN A 105 -13.50 -11.87 12.65
C GLN A 105 -12.08 -12.01 13.20
N GLY A 106 -11.12 -11.60 12.45
CA GLY A 106 -9.73 -11.77 12.84
C GLY A 106 -9.10 -10.62 13.57
#